data_713d48d05cf91ecd9beed4fc2056cae5
#
_entry.id   713d48d05cf91ecd9beed4fc2056cae5
#
_cell.length_a   1.000
_cell.length_b   1.000
_cell.length_c   1.000
_cell.angle_alpha   90.00
_cell.angle_beta   90.00
_cell.angle_gamma   90.00
#
_symmetry.space_group_name_H-M   'P 1'
#
loop_
_entity.id
_entity.type
_entity.pdbx_description
1 polymer ?
#
loop_
_entity_poly.entity_id
_entity_poly.type
_entity_poly.pdbx_seq_one_letter_code
_entity_poly.pdbx_strand_id
1 'polypeptide(L)'
;MAEFVANAIQLVQPNQNVILDTAIGCNRGYVLHRAESGIVTLRGAVNNPCACFARYQCTFNGNIAVPEDGTVGPISISLAIDGEPVLTSRAIVTPAAVDEYFNVTSTAIIDVPKCCCYTVSVENTSEGATAADPATAINVQNANFVISRIA
;
A
#
# COMPACT_ATOMS: atom_id res chain seq x y z
N MET A 1 -16.58 -0.59 -4.07
CA MET A 1 -15.23 -0.39 -4.65
C MET A 1 -14.81 1.04 -4.38
N ALA A 2 -13.58 1.23 -3.98
CA ALA A 2 -12.95 2.53 -3.77
C ALA A 2 -11.59 2.52 -4.47
N GLU A 3 -11.20 3.67 -5.01
CA GLU A 3 -9.92 3.84 -5.69
C GLU A 3 -9.26 5.13 -5.22
N PHE A 4 -7.99 5.04 -4.89
CA PHE A 4 -7.17 6.13 -4.39
C PHE A 4 -5.93 6.25 -5.24
N VAL A 5 -5.55 7.46 -5.62
CA VAL A 5 -4.45 7.71 -6.55
C VAL A 5 -3.53 8.82 -6.08
N ALA A 6 -2.28 8.75 -6.53
CA ALA A 6 -1.30 9.82 -6.44
C ALA A 6 -0.39 9.75 -7.67
N ASN A 7 -0.42 10.78 -8.51
CA ASN A 7 0.31 10.79 -9.77
C ASN A 7 1.74 11.33 -9.65
N ALA A 8 1.97 12.25 -8.73
CA ALA A 8 3.27 12.88 -8.54
C ALA A 8 4.30 11.89 -7.98
N ILE A 9 5.56 12.13 -8.30
CA ILE A 9 6.66 11.40 -7.68
C ILE A 9 6.72 11.78 -6.20
N GLN A 10 6.76 10.80 -5.32
CA GLN A 10 6.93 10.97 -3.90
C GLN A 10 8.08 10.12 -3.37
N LEU A 11 8.91 10.69 -2.50
CA LEU A 11 9.95 9.97 -1.80
C LEU A 11 9.35 9.31 -0.55
N VAL A 12 9.42 7.99 -0.49
CA VAL A 12 8.90 7.21 0.63
C VAL A 12 10.05 6.58 1.39
N GLN A 13 10.24 7.00 2.63
CA GLN A 13 11.29 6.47 3.50
C GLN A 13 10.99 5.01 3.91
N PRO A 14 11.99 4.23 4.33
CA PRO A 14 11.77 2.89 4.87
C PRO A 14 10.73 2.90 6.00
N ASN A 15 9.83 1.94 5.98
CA ASN A 15 8.71 1.78 6.92
C ASN A 15 7.72 2.97 6.92
N GLN A 16 7.71 3.76 5.86
CA GLN A 16 6.73 4.82 5.66
C GLN A 16 5.72 4.42 4.60
N ASN A 17 4.56 5.06 4.66
CA ASN A 17 3.46 4.78 3.75
C ASN A 17 3.52 5.65 2.49
N VAL A 18 3.07 5.08 1.38
CA VAL A 18 2.74 5.82 0.17
C VAL A 18 1.53 6.71 0.46
N ILE A 19 1.64 8.00 0.17
CA ILE A 19 0.54 8.97 0.34
C ILE A 19 -0.37 8.89 -0.88
N LEU A 20 -1.66 8.96 -0.65
CA LEU A 20 -2.71 8.96 -1.67
C LEU A 20 -3.46 10.30 -1.61
N ASP A 21 -3.37 11.08 -2.69
CA ASP A 21 -3.89 12.45 -2.71
C ASP A 21 -5.39 12.49 -2.95
N THR A 22 -5.85 11.67 -3.88
CA THR A 22 -7.17 11.78 -4.47
C THR A 22 -7.93 10.47 -4.37
N ALA A 23 -9.19 10.56 -3.97
CA ALA A 23 -10.13 9.46 -4.05
C ALA A 23 -10.95 9.58 -5.33
N ILE A 24 -11.02 8.52 -6.12
CA ILE A 24 -11.87 8.45 -7.30
C ILE A 24 -13.22 7.88 -6.89
N GLY A 25 -14.27 8.67 -7.10
CA GLY A 25 -15.64 8.31 -6.72
C GLY A 25 -16.01 8.61 -5.27
N CYS A 26 -17.16 8.13 -4.85
CA CYS A 26 -17.68 8.37 -3.50
C CYS A 26 -17.17 7.31 -2.52
N ASN A 27 -16.35 7.74 -1.56
CA ASN A 27 -15.95 6.89 -0.43
C ASN A 27 -17.04 6.94 0.64
N ARG A 28 -17.97 6.01 0.59
CA ARG A 28 -19.04 5.91 1.60
C ARG A 28 -19.14 4.51 2.16
N GLY A 29 -19.41 4.45 3.44
CA GLY A 29 -19.78 3.24 4.14
C GLY A 29 -18.59 2.46 4.70
N TYR A 30 -18.08 1.47 3.98
CA TYR A 30 -17.15 0.48 4.54
C TYR A 30 -15.67 0.80 4.34
N VAL A 31 -15.34 1.71 3.42
CA VAL A 31 -13.97 2.16 3.12
C VAL A 31 -13.90 3.65 3.37
N LEU A 32 -13.00 4.06 4.24
CA LEU A 32 -12.81 5.46 4.62
C LEU A 32 -11.35 5.85 4.37
N HIS A 33 -11.16 6.94 3.66
CA HIS A 33 -9.84 7.53 3.41
C HIS A 33 -9.86 9.00 3.78
N ARG A 34 -8.80 9.45 4.42
CA ARG A 34 -8.53 10.86 4.65
C ARG A 34 -7.60 11.36 3.54
N ALA A 35 -7.97 12.42 2.85
CA ALA A 35 -7.16 13.03 1.81
C ALA A 35 -5.72 13.31 2.30
N GLU A 36 -4.75 13.14 1.42
CA GLU A 36 -3.32 13.31 1.71
C GLU A 36 -2.78 12.37 2.82
N SER A 37 -3.45 11.24 3.01
CA SER A 37 -3.03 10.20 3.94
C SER A 37 -2.70 8.92 3.19
N GLY A 38 -1.71 8.18 3.69
CA GLY A 38 -1.40 6.83 3.22
C GLY A 38 -2.27 5.75 3.86
N ILE A 39 -3.24 6.12 4.71
CA ILE A 39 -4.00 5.17 5.52
C ILE A 39 -5.46 5.13 5.07
N VAL A 40 -5.94 3.92 4.81
CA VAL A 40 -7.35 3.64 4.49
C VAL A 40 -7.94 2.77 5.60
N THR A 41 -9.10 3.15 6.13
CA THR A 41 -9.80 2.36 7.13
C THR A 41 -10.85 1.47 6.47
N LEU A 42 -10.77 0.17 6.73
CA LEU A 42 -11.75 -0.84 6.33
C LEU A 42 -12.64 -1.19 7.53
N ARG A 43 -13.95 -1.19 7.31
CA ARG A 43 -14.93 -1.55 8.35
C ARG A 43 -15.43 -2.99 8.17
N GLY A 44 -15.54 -3.68 9.28
CA GLY A 44 -16.19 -4.99 9.35
C GLY A 44 -17.68 -4.93 9.07
N ALA A 45 -18.31 -6.10 9.03
CA ALA A 45 -19.75 -6.19 8.84
C ALA A 45 -20.51 -5.57 10.03
N VAL A 46 -21.52 -4.75 9.72
CA VAL A 46 -22.47 -4.20 10.69
C VAL A 46 -23.88 -4.46 10.20
N ASN A 47 -24.83 -4.56 11.10
CA ASN A 47 -26.25 -4.77 10.80
C ASN A 47 -26.57 -6.04 9.97
N ASN A 48 -25.66 -7.00 9.95
CA ASN A 48 -25.92 -8.32 9.35
C ASN A 48 -25.68 -9.40 10.41
N PRO A 49 -26.74 -10.02 10.95
CA PRO A 49 -26.60 -11.02 12.01
C PRO A 49 -25.86 -12.28 11.58
N CYS A 50 -25.89 -12.60 10.28
CA CYS A 50 -25.27 -13.81 9.73
C CYS A 50 -23.82 -13.60 9.25
N ALA A 51 -23.33 -12.36 9.19
CA ALA A 51 -21.95 -12.10 8.76
C ALA A 51 -21.00 -12.06 9.94
N CYS A 52 -19.94 -12.84 9.88
CA CYS A 52 -18.85 -12.85 10.87
C CYS A 52 -17.74 -11.85 10.53
N PHE A 53 -17.58 -11.50 9.28
CA PHE A 53 -16.54 -10.60 8.76
C PHE A 53 -17.02 -9.88 7.50
N ALA A 54 -16.27 -8.85 7.11
CA ALA A 54 -16.32 -8.26 5.77
C ALA A 54 -15.00 -8.56 5.08
N ARG A 55 -15.05 -9.04 3.84
CA ARG A 55 -13.88 -9.41 3.05
C ARG A 55 -13.58 -8.37 1.99
N TYR A 56 -12.33 -7.96 1.94
CA TYR A 56 -11.84 -6.96 0.99
C TYR A 56 -10.70 -7.53 0.16
N GLN A 57 -10.72 -7.22 -1.12
CA GLN A 57 -9.56 -7.34 -1.98
C GLN A 57 -8.92 -5.96 -2.10
N CYS A 58 -7.66 -5.87 -1.71
CA CYS A 58 -6.84 -4.66 -1.79
C CYS A 58 -5.76 -4.89 -2.83
N THR A 59 -5.65 -3.99 -3.81
CA THR A 59 -4.64 -4.08 -4.87
C THR A 59 -3.99 -2.73 -5.07
N PHE A 60 -2.68 -2.70 -4.88
CA PHE A 60 -1.84 -1.55 -5.19
C PHE A 60 -1.12 -1.78 -6.52
N ASN A 61 -1.02 -0.74 -7.32
CA ASN A 61 -0.19 -0.68 -8.51
C ASN A 61 0.53 0.66 -8.53
N GLY A 62 1.81 0.65 -8.88
CA GLY A 62 2.61 1.87 -8.97
C GLY A 62 3.97 1.61 -9.58
N ASN A 63 4.67 2.68 -9.91
CA ASN A 63 6.04 2.62 -10.42
C ASN A 63 6.99 3.00 -9.29
N ILE A 64 7.98 2.16 -9.03
CA ILE A 64 8.98 2.40 -7.98
C ILE A 64 10.39 2.43 -8.56
N ALA A 65 11.24 3.27 -7.99
CA ALA A 65 12.66 3.40 -8.37
C ALA A 65 13.52 3.72 -7.15
N VAL A 66 14.81 3.46 -7.28
CA VAL A 66 15.80 3.99 -6.35
C VAL A 66 16.00 5.48 -6.67
N PRO A 67 15.92 6.41 -5.69
CA PRO A 67 16.14 7.82 -5.94
C PRO A 67 17.59 8.10 -6.39
N GLU A 68 17.81 9.26 -7.04
CA GLU A 68 19.10 9.65 -7.63
C GLU A 68 20.29 9.60 -6.64
N ASP A 69 20.04 9.96 -5.40
CA ASP A 69 21.02 9.94 -4.30
C ASP A 69 21.01 8.64 -3.48
N GLY A 70 20.24 7.66 -3.93
CA GLY A 70 20.11 6.36 -3.26
C GLY A 70 21.18 5.34 -3.69
N THR A 71 21.29 4.28 -2.89
CA THR A 71 22.17 3.14 -3.24
C THR A 71 21.36 2.11 -4.01
N VAL A 72 21.86 1.73 -5.19
CA VAL A 72 21.25 0.70 -6.03
C VAL A 72 21.23 -0.64 -5.30
N GLY A 73 20.06 -1.26 -5.25
CA GLY A 73 19.84 -2.53 -4.57
C GLY A 73 18.36 -2.94 -4.65
N PRO A 74 17.99 -4.05 -4.02
CA PRO A 74 16.60 -4.49 -4.00
C PRO A 74 15.73 -3.49 -3.25
N ILE A 75 14.61 -3.12 -3.87
CA ILE A 75 13.57 -2.28 -3.28
C ILE A 75 12.24 -3.03 -3.27
N SER A 76 11.40 -2.74 -2.31
CA SER A 76 10.12 -3.43 -2.19
C SER A 76 9.04 -2.57 -1.56
N ILE A 77 7.80 -2.90 -1.91
CA ILE A 77 6.61 -2.42 -1.24
C ILE A 77 5.76 -3.60 -0.79
N SER A 78 4.95 -3.40 0.23
CA SER A 78 3.90 -4.34 0.61
C SER A 78 2.67 -3.61 1.13
N LEU A 79 1.54 -4.31 1.17
CA LEU A 79 0.40 -3.86 1.95
C LEU A 79 0.71 -4.05 3.44
N ALA A 80 0.23 -3.14 4.27
CA ALA A 80 0.33 -3.24 5.72
C ALA A 80 -1.06 -3.15 6.35
N ILE A 81 -1.29 -3.93 7.40
CA ILE A 81 -2.52 -3.93 8.20
C ILE A 81 -2.15 -3.43 9.59
N ASP A 82 -2.82 -2.35 10.04
CA ASP A 82 -2.54 -1.70 11.33
C ASP A 82 -1.04 -1.39 11.55
N GLY A 83 -0.33 -1.07 10.46
CA GLY A 83 1.10 -0.77 10.47
C GLY A 83 2.02 -1.98 10.39
N GLU A 84 1.49 -3.20 10.32
CA GLU A 84 2.29 -4.42 10.17
C GLU A 84 2.28 -4.90 8.70
N PRO A 85 3.45 -5.00 8.05
CA PRO A 85 3.54 -5.45 6.66
C PRO A 85 3.02 -6.88 6.45
N VAL A 86 2.17 -7.05 5.46
CA VAL A 86 1.72 -8.37 4.99
C VAL A 86 2.76 -8.91 4.02
N LEU A 87 3.71 -9.68 4.50
CA LEU A 87 4.87 -10.14 3.71
C LEU A 87 4.50 -10.96 2.48
N THR A 88 3.35 -11.63 2.48
CA THR A 88 2.85 -12.37 1.31
C THR A 88 2.37 -11.45 0.18
N SER A 89 2.18 -10.16 0.44
CA SER A 89 1.84 -9.14 -0.54
C SER A 89 3.06 -8.37 -1.07
N ARG A 90 4.25 -8.69 -0.59
CA ARG A 90 5.48 -7.97 -0.90
C ARG A 90 5.86 -8.12 -2.37
N ALA A 91 6.07 -6.99 -3.04
CA ALA A 91 6.59 -6.92 -4.40
C ALA A 91 8.02 -6.37 -4.36
N ILE A 92 8.97 -7.15 -4.88
CA ILE A 92 10.40 -6.84 -4.84
C ILE A 92 10.91 -6.66 -6.27
N VAL A 93 11.69 -5.62 -6.49
CA VAL A 93 12.46 -5.40 -7.72
C VAL A 93 13.88 -4.98 -7.39
N THR A 94 14.82 -5.28 -8.26
CA THR A 94 16.22 -4.89 -8.12
C THR A 94 16.63 -4.07 -9.34
N PRO A 95 16.49 -2.73 -9.31
CA PRO A 95 16.93 -1.87 -10.38
C PRO A 95 18.45 -1.96 -10.60
N ALA A 96 18.89 -1.81 -11.85
CA ALA A 96 20.31 -1.78 -12.19
C ALA A 96 20.91 -0.37 -12.05
N ALA A 97 20.06 0.66 -12.04
CA ALA A 97 20.47 2.06 -11.94
C ALA A 97 19.47 2.86 -11.08
N VAL A 98 19.88 4.04 -10.62
CA VAL A 98 19.00 5.02 -10.00
C VAL A 98 18.00 5.55 -11.02
N ASP A 99 16.83 6.01 -10.53
CA ASP A 99 15.72 6.51 -11.37
C ASP A 99 15.22 5.54 -12.45
N GLU A 100 15.56 4.26 -12.32
CA GLU A 100 15.00 3.21 -13.15
C GLU A 100 13.70 2.70 -12.54
N TYR A 101 12.57 3.08 -13.18
CA TYR A 101 11.24 2.76 -12.70
C TYR A 101 10.75 1.39 -13.14
N PHE A 102 10.23 0.61 -12.19
CA PHE A 102 9.56 -0.65 -12.42
C PHE A 102 8.12 -0.57 -11.93
N ASN A 103 7.20 -1.06 -12.75
CA ASN A 103 5.81 -1.22 -12.31
C ASN A 103 5.71 -2.43 -11.38
N VAL A 104 5.13 -2.21 -10.21
CA VAL A 104 4.90 -3.25 -9.21
C VAL A 104 3.43 -3.31 -8.83
N THR A 105 2.97 -4.51 -8.55
CA THR A 105 1.63 -4.76 -8.06
C THR A 105 1.70 -5.57 -6.79
N SER A 106 0.97 -5.13 -5.78
CA SER A 106 0.83 -5.81 -4.50
C SER A 106 -0.65 -6.03 -4.22
N THR A 107 -1.04 -7.24 -3.88
CA THR A 107 -2.44 -7.57 -3.59
C THR A 107 -2.58 -8.44 -2.37
N ALA A 108 -3.67 -8.25 -1.63
CA ALA A 108 -4.04 -9.09 -0.50
C ALA A 108 -5.56 -9.15 -0.34
N ILE A 109 -6.03 -10.26 0.23
CA ILE A 109 -7.40 -10.39 0.71
C ILE A 109 -7.38 -10.22 2.22
N ILE A 110 -8.23 -9.31 2.73
CA ILE A 110 -8.27 -8.92 4.13
C ILE A 110 -9.68 -9.17 4.68
N ASP A 111 -9.76 -9.96 5.73
CA ASP A 111 -11.00 -10.22 6.47
C ASP A 111 -11.05 -9.33 7.71
N VAL A 112 -11.99 -8.41 7.73
CA VAL A 112 -12.21 -7.52 8.88
C VAL A 112 -13.34 -8.09 9.71
N PRO A 113 -13.11 -8.47 10.97
CA PRO A 113 -14.12 -9.06 11.84
C PRO A 113 -15.33 -8.13 12.02
N LYS A 114 -16.47 -8.72 12.32
CA LYS A 114 -17.70 -7.98 12.60
C LYS A 114 -17.47 -6.96 13.72
N CYS A 115 -17.99 -5.75 13.53
CA CYS A 115 -17.88 -4.63 14.47
C CYS A 115 -16.44 -4.13 14.71
N CYS A 116 -15.45 -4.60 13.94
CA CYS A 116 -14.07 -4.12 13.98
C CYS A 116 -13.75 -3.20 12.80
N CYS A 117 -12.59 -2.53 12.89
CA CYS A 117 -12.00 -1.77 11.80
C CYS A 117 -10.51 -2.13 11.72
N TYR A 118 -9.99 -2.23 10.50
CA TYR A 118 -8.54 -2.33 10.25
C TYR A 118 -8.09 -1.14 9.41
N THR A 119 -6.90 -0.65 9.67
CA THR A 119 -6.24 0.29 8.77
C THR A 119 -5.37 -0.47 7.77
N VAL A 120 -5.39 -0.04 6.53
CA VAL A 120 -4.56 -0.60 5.46
C VAL A 120 -3.78 0.52 4.81
N SER A 121 -2.52 0.27 4.54
CA SER A 121 -1.61 1.19 3.86
C SER A 121 -0.72 0.43 2.89
N VAL A 122 0.02 1.16 2.07
CA VAL A 122 1.09 0.64 1.22
C VAL A 122 2.40 1.17 1.76
N GLU A 123 3.29 0.29 2.14
CA GLU A 123 4.49 0.62 2.89
C GLU A 123 5.76 0.27 2.11
N ASN A 124 6.77 1.14 2.20
CA ASN A 124 8.12 0.83 1.75
C ASN A 124 8.75 -0.19 2.70
N THR A 125 8.86 -1.43 2.26
CA THR A 125 9.46 -2.54 3.00
C THR A 125 10.85 -2.92 2.47
N SER A 126 11.52 -1.98 1.79
CA SER A 126 12.87 -2.18 1.28
C SER A 126 13.83 -2.46 2.44
N GLU A 127 14.64 -3.48 2.25
CA GLU A 127 15.75 -3.83 3.12
C GLU A 127 17.05 -3.49 2.38
N GLY A 128 18.12 -3.23 3.10
CA GLY A 128 19.44 -3.07 2.50
C GLY A 128 19.87 -4.32 1.73
N ALA A 129 20.77 -4.17 0.77
CA ALA A 129 21.28 -5.28 -0.03
C ALA A 129 21.99 -6.36 0.84
N THR A 130 22.53 -5.94 1.98
CA THR A 130 23.08 -6.80 3.04
C THR A 130 22.58 -6.33 4.39
N ALA A 131 22.79 -7.15 5.44
CA ALA A 131 22.44 -6.79 6.81
C ALA A 131 23.22 -5.54 7.34
N ALA A 132 24.31 -5.17 6.68
CA ALA A 132 25.12 -3.99 7.00
C ALA A 132 24.67 -2.72 6.25
N ASP A 133 23.90 -2.86 5.16
CA ASP A 133 23.42 -1.74 4.37
C ASP A 133 22.11 -1.20 4.97
N PRO A 134 21.94 0.13 5.02
CA PRO A 134 20.71 0.71 5.51
C PRO A 134 19.55 0.41 4.54
N ALA A 135 18.35 0.33 5.07
CA ALA A 135 17.15 0.26 4.27
C ALA A 135 17.02 1.50 3.37
N THR A 136 16.52 1.32 2.16
CA THR A 136 16.54 2.33 1.10
C THR A 136 15.19 3.04 0.98
N ALA A 137 15.22 4.38 0.90
CA ALA A 137 14.08 5.16 0.44
C ALA A 137 13.78 4.83 -1.04
N ILE A 138 12.53 4.96 -1.44
CA ILE A 138 12.09 4.73 -2.81
C ILE A 138 11.33 5.94 -3.36
N ASN A 139 11.47 6.20 -4.65
CA ASN A 139 10.55 7.06 -5.38
C ASN A 139 9.35 6.23 -5.83
N VAL A 140 8.16 6.74 -5.58
CA VAL A 140 6.89 6.12 -6.04
C VAL A 140 6.19 7.11 -6.96
N GLN A 141 5.78 6.65 -8.13
CA GLN A 141 5.07 7.43 -9.13
C GLN A 141 3.85 6.69 -9.64
N ASN A 142 2.81 7.44 -9.99
CA ASN A 142 1.55 6.90 -10.52
C ASN A 142 0.96 5.81 -9.61
N ALA A 143 0.90 6.09 -8.33
CA ALA A 143 0.32 5.18 -7.34
C ALA A 143 -1.20 5.06 -7.55
N ASN A 144 -1.68 3.84 -7.56
CA ASN A 144 -3.10 3.50 -7.64
C ASN A 144 -3.40 2.41 -6.61
N PHE A 145 -4.38 2.65 -5.74
CA PHE A 145 -4.79 1.70 -4.73
C PHE A 145 -6.29 1.45 -4.81
N VAL A 146 -6.64 0.26 -5.25
CA VAL A 146 -8.03 -0.19 -5.43
C VAL A 146 -8.43 -1.12 -4.30
N ILE A 147 -9.58 -0.83 -3.69
CA ILE A 147 -10.16 -1.64 -2.64
C ILE A 147 -11.58 -2.04 -3.03
N SER A 148 -11.82 -3.33 -3.12
CA SER A 148 -13.13 -3.91 -3.42
C SER A 148 -13.60 -4.76 -2.25
N ARG A 149 -14.80 -4.49 -1.74
CA ARG A 149 -15.47 -5.42 -0.83
C ARG A 149 -16.05 -6.57 -1.64
N ILE A 150 -15.67 -7.78 -1.32
CA ILE A 150 -16.06 -9.00 -2.05
C ILE A 150 -16.97 -9.93 -1.23
N ALA A 151 -17.09 -9.69 0.07
CA ALA A 151 -18.06 -10.38 0.93
C ALA A 151 -18.41 -9.54 2.17
#